data_603e3e1eeddcebc74d00559c08fc55de
#
_entry.id   603e3e1eeddcebc74d00559c08fc55de
#
_cell.length_a   1.000
_cell.length_b   1.000
_cell.length_c   1.000
_cell.angle_alpha   90.00
_cell.angle_beta   90.00
_cell.angle_gamma   90.00
#
_symmetry.space_group_name_H-M   'P 1'
#
loop_
_entity.id
_entity.type
_entity.pdbx_description
1 polymer ?
#
loop_
_entity_poly.entity_id
_entity_poly.type
_entity_poly.pdbx_seq_one_letter_code
_entity_poly.pdbx_strand_id
1 'polypeptide(L)'
;DNSYSEREQKICKIVGTRAIRVDQLAEAVGIDLYQLDTQRLEADFVLMRCAFTPTDVMHIRGDYSAFDIKTSQLSAEYLTRRTGGSVEELCESIYECIRKNLFFHISQMLLENELPNLSEHELHGIHRLLEKCWTERNGGNALLNCLFKTSAVLVGIGAPTHIFLGEV
;
A
#
# COMPACT_ATOMS: atom_id res chain seq x y z
N ASP A 1 -2.07 -34.62 -5.72
CA ASP A 1 -0.74 -34.95 -5.20
C ASP A 1 -0.82 -35.24 -3.70
N ASN A 2 -0.42 -36.45 -3.29
CA ASN A 2 -0.54 -36.90 -1.89
C ASN A 2 0.52 -36.28 -0.94
N SER A 3 1.21 -35.22 -1.37
CA SER A 3 2.26 -34.57 -0.58
C SER A 3 1.73 -33.52 0.41
N TYR A 4 0.49 -33.06 0.24
CA TYR A 4 -0.14 -32.06 1.10
C TYR A 4 -0.95 -32.71 2.21
N SER A 5 -0.99 -32.06 3.38
CA SER A 5 -1.81 -32.47 4.51
C SER A 5 -3.30 -32.44 4.14
N GLU A 6 -4.13 -33.13 4.89
CA GLU A 6 -5.59 -33.13 4.70
C GLU A 6 -6.17 -31.71 4.74
N ARG A 7 -5.60 -30.84 5.60
CA ARG A 7 -6.00 -29.44 5.70
C ARG A 7 -5.64 -28.65 4.44
N GLU A 8 -4.42 -28.80 3.93
CA GLU A 8 -3.97 -28.15 2.69
C GLU A 8 -4.79 -28.62 1.49
N GLN A 9 -5.08 -29.92 1.41
CA GLN A 9 -5.97 -30.47 0.37
C GLN A 9 -7.38 -29.89 0.44
N LYS A 10 -7.93 -29.73 1.68
CA LYS A 10 -9.23 -29.11 1.91
C LYS A 10 -9.22 -27.63 1.46
N ILE A 11 -8.16 -26.89 1.79
CA ILE A 11 -7.97 -25.51 1.34
C ILE A 11 -7.98 -25.43 -0.20
N CYS A 12 -7.15 -26.23 -0.87
CA CYS A 12 -7.10 -26.29 -2.33
C CYS A 12 -8.47 -26.60 -2.96
N LYS A 13 -9.21 -27.54 -2.37
CA LYS A 13 -10.54 -27.92 -2.84
C LYS A 13 -11.55 -26.79 -2.69
N ILE A 14 -11.51 -26.04 -1.59
CA ILE A 14 -12.41 -24.91 -1.33
C ILE A 14 -12.11 -23.75 -2.27
N VAL A 15 -10.83 -23.38 -2.42
CA VAL A 15 -10.40 -22.30 -3.34
C VAL A 15 -10.74 -22.68 -4.77
N GLY A 16 -10.41 -23.90 -5.20
CA GLY A 16 -10.67 -24.38 -6.55
C GLY A 16 -10.11 -23.42 -7.60
N THR A 17 -11.01 -22.86 -8.41
CA THR A 17 -10.67 -21.92 -9.48
C THR A 17 -11.18 -20.51 -9.24
N ARG A 18 -11.61 -20.19 -8.02
CA ARG A 18 -12.19 -18.88 -7.68
C ARG A 18 -11.39 -18.18 -6.59
N ALA A 19 -11.39 -16.85 -6.62
CA ALA A 19 -10.92 -16.06 -5.51
C ALA A 19 -11.87 -16.19 -4.31
N ILE A 20 -11.31 -16.34 -3.10
CA ILE A 20 -12.05 -16.38 -1.85
C ILE A 20 -11.33 -15.49 -0.83
N ARG A 21 -12.08 -14.84 0.03
CA ARG A 21 -11.49 -14.04 1.12
C ARG A 21 -10.87 -14.94 2.17
N VAL A 22 -9.78 -14.47 2.78
CA VAL A 22 -9.01 -15.23 3.77
C VAL A 22 -9.87 -15.60 4.99
N ASP A 23 -10.74 -14.69 5.47
CA ASP A 23 -11.68 -14.93 6.55
C ASP A 23 -12.74 -16.01 6.19
N GLN A 24 -13.30 -15.93 4.99
CA GLN A 24 -14.25 -16.92 4.47
C GLN A 24 -13.58 -18.29 4.26
N LEU A 25 -12.31 -18.30 3.86
CA LEU A 25 -11.56 -19.54 3.72
C LEU A 25 -11.34 -20.19 5.09
N ALA A 26 -10.96 -19.43 6.11
CA ALA A 26 -10.78 -19.93 7.46
C ALA A 26 -12.09 -20.53 8.01
N GLU A 27 -13.21 -19.81 7.84
CA GLU A 27 -14.54 -20.27 8.22
C GLU A 27 -14.92 -21.58 7.49
N ALA A 28 -14.72 -21.65 6.18
CA ALA A 28 -15.04 -22.85 5.38
C ALA A 28 -14.15 -24.07 5.72
N VAL A 29 -12.92 -23.83 6.16
CA VAL A 29 -12.03 -24.87 6.69
C VAL A 29 -12.45 -25.30 8.10
N GLY A 30 -13.13 -24.42 8.85
CA GLY A 30 -13.57 -24.64 10.23
C GLY A 30 -12.47 -24.35 11.26
N ILE A 31 -11.65 -23.33 11.01
CA ILE A 31 -10.55 -22.90 11.89
C ILE A 31 -10.59 -21.39 12.11
N ASP A 32 -9.89 -20.94 13.15
CA ASP A 32 -9.66 -19.51 13.37
C ASP A 32 -8.73 -18.92 12.28
N LEU A 33 -8.95 -17.65 11.98
CA LEU A 33 -8.15 -16.92 10.98
C LEU A 33 -6.63 -16.99 11.28
N TYR A 34 -6.26 -16.91 12.55
CA TYR A 34 -4.85 -16.99 12.99
C TYR A 34 -4.24 -18.39 12.85
N GLN A 35 -5.08 -19.43 12.72
CA GLN A 35 -4.64 -20.81 12.50
C GLN A 35 -4.56 -21.19 11.03
N LEU A 36 -4.99 -20.28 10.13
CA LEU A 36 -4.94 -20.52 8.69
C LEU A 36 -3.51 -20.32 8.19
N ASP A 37 -2.85 -21.44 7.94
CA ASP A 37 -1.52 -21.47 7.33
C ASP A 37 -1.63 -21.89 5.86
N THR A 38 -1.19 -21.01 4.96
CA THR A 38 -1.16 -21.22 3.52
C THR A 38 0.25 -21.08 2.94
N GLN A 39 1.27 -20.87 3.79
CA GLN A 39 2.63 -20.55 3.36
C GLN A 39 3.22 -21.60 2.41
N ARG A 40 3.05 -22.89 2.71
CA ARG A 40 3.56 -23.96 1.86
C ARG A 40 2.87 -23.97 0.49
N LEU A 41 1.54 -23.81 0.46
CA LEU A 41 0.78 -23.77 -0.79
C LEU A 41 1.13 -22.54 -1.63
N GLU A 42 1.47 -21.42 -0.98
CA GLU A 42 1.95 -20.19 -1.64
C GLU A 42 3.38 -20.38 -2.18
N ALA A 43 4.28 -21.00 -1.40
CA ALA A 43 5.66 -21.31 -1.81
C ALA A 43 5.69 -22.28 -3.00
N ASP A 44 4.78 -23.24 -3.05
CA ASP A 44 4.64 -24.19 -4.15
C ASP A 44 3.83 -23.65 -5.34
N PHE A 45 3.46 -22.35 -5.31
CA PHE A 45 2.65 -21.68 -6.34
C PHE A 45 1.28 -22.33 -6.62
N VAL A 46 0.74 -23.08 -5.66
CA VAL A 46 -0.62 -23.68 -5.73
C VAL A 46 -1.68 -22.63 -5.41
N LEU A 47 -1.38 -21.72 -4.49
CA LEU A 47 -2.19 -20.56 -4.15
C LEU A 47 -1.42 -19.28 -4.35
N MET A 48 -2.16 -18.21 -4.60
CA MET A 48 -1.61 -16.85 -4.65
C MET A 48 -2.50 -15.92 -3.84
N ARG A 49 -1.90 -15.12 -2.98
CA ARG A 49 -2.60 -13.99 -2.35
C ARG A 49 -2.71 -12.84 -3.31
N CYS A 50 -3.92 -12.33 -3.45
CA CYS A 50 -4.20 -11.13 -4.23
C CYS A 50 -4.64 -10.02 -3.27
N ALA A 51 -4.25 -8.79 -3.56
CA ALA A 51 -4.73 -7.60 -2.89
C ALA A 51 -4.86 -6.49 -3.91
N PHE A 52 -5.66 -5.46 -3.59
CA PHE A 52 -5.66 -4.23 -4.35
C PHE A 52 -4.35 -3.48 -4.08
N THR A 53 -3.62 -3.14 -5.12
CA THR A 53 -2.26 -2.63 -5.04
C THR A 53 -2.14 -1.24 -5.66
N PRO A 54 -1.06 -0.49 -5.40
CA PRO A 54 -0.77 0.76 -6.13
C PRO A 54 -0.75 0.57 -7.66
N THR A 55 -0.32 -0.59 -8.15
CA THR A 55 -0.34 -0.91 -9.58
C THR A 55 -1.77 -0.95 -10.14
N ASP A 56 -2.73 -1.48 -9.38
CA ASP A 56 -4.14 -1.46 -9.78
C ASP A 56 -4.66 -0.02 -9.88
N VAL A 57 -4.27 0.84 -8.94
CA VAL A 57 -4.63 2.27 -9.00
C VAL A 57 -4.04 2.93 -10.23
N MET A 58 -2.77 2.66 -10.56
CA MET A 58 -2.14 3.19 -11.78
C MET A 58 -2.86 2.72 -13.05
N HIS A 59 -3.35 1.47 -13.10
CA HIS A 59 -4.15 0.98 -14.23
C HIS A 59 -5.48 1.72 -14.35
N ILE A 60 -6.20 1.93 -13.23
CA ILE A 60 -7.49 2.64 -13.22
C ILE A 60 -7.31 4.10 -13.66
N ARG A 61 -6.23 4.76 -13.22
CA ARG A 61 -5.93 6.15 -13.59
C ARG A 61 -5.34 6.30 -15.00
N GLY A 62 -4.90 5.22 -15.61
CA GLY A 62 -4.26 5.24 -16.92
C GLY A 62 -2.77 5.61 -16.92
N ASP A 63 -2.15 5.70 -15.74
CA ASP A 63 -0.72 6.00 -15.58
C ASP A 63 0.18 4.82 -15.97
N TYR A 64 -0.42 3.61 -16.00
CA TYR A 64 0.24 2.38 -16.39
C TYR A 64 -0.77 1.41 -17.02
N SER A 65 -0.41 0.70 -18.08
CA SER A 65 -1.36 -0.10 -18.87
C SER A 65 -0.83 -1.48 -19.30
N ALA A 66 0.02 -2.12 -18.46
CA ALA A 66 0.60 -3.41 -18.81
C ALA A 66 -0.35 -4.60 -18.61
N PHE A 67 -1.41 -4.46 -17.78
CA PHE A 67 -2.34 -5.54 -17.44
C PHE A 67 -3.80 -5.14 -17.68
N ASP A 68 -4.73 -6.07 -17.45
CA ASP A 68 -6.16 -5.84 -17.66
C ASP A 68 -6.74 -4.87 -16.61
N ILE A 69 -7.11 -3.69 -17.06
CA ILE A 69 -7.74 -2.64 -16.26
C ILE A 69 -9.07 -3.09 -15.62
N LYS A 70 -9.79 -3.99 -16.28
CA LYS A 70 -11.11 -4.46 -15.79
C LYS A 70 -11.00 -5.19 -14.46
N THR A 71 -9.94 -5.97 -14.25
CA THR A 71 -9.69 -6.66 -12.99
C THR A 71 -9.43 -5.66 -11.87
N SER A 72 -8.62 -4.63 -12.14
CA SER A 72 -8.34 -3.55 -11.18
C SER A 72 -9.60 -2.75 -10.82
N GLN A 73 -10.44 -2.43 -11.82
CA GLN A 73 -11.72 -1.74 -11.60
C GLN A 73 -12.68 -2.55 -10.72
N LEU A 74 -12.87 -3.85 -11.02
CA LEU A 74 -13.72 -4.73 -10.22
C LEU A 74 -13.21 -4.87 -8.78
N SER A 75 -11.91 -4.91 -8.58
CA SER A 75 -11.30 -4.94 -7.26
C SER A 75 -11.55 -3.64 -6.47
N ALA A 76 -11.42 -2.48 -7.13
CA ALA A 76 -11.72 -1.19 -6.54
C ALA A 76 -13.21 -1.05 -6.18
N GLU A 77 -14.12 -1.43 -7.09
CA GLU A 77 -15.56 -1.44 -6.82
C GLU A 77 -15.93 -2.35 -5.65
N TYR A 78 -15.30 -3.52 -5.54
CA TYR A 78 -15.53 -4.41 -4.42
C TYR A 78 -15.12 -3.77 -3.09
N LEU A 79 -13.98 -3.06 -3.05
CA LEU A 79 -13.52 -2.35 -1.86
C LEU A 79 -14.46 -1.19 -1.51
N THR A 80 -14.82 -0.34 -2.47
CA THR A 80 -15.68 0.82 -2.22
C THR A 80 -17.08 0.45 -1.75
N ARG A 81 -17.63 -0.67 -2.19
CA ARG A 81 -18.91 -1.22 -1.65
C ARG A 81 -18.83 -1.55 -0.16
N ARG A 82 -17.65 -1.81 0.37
CA ARG A 82 -17.44 -2.16 1.78
C ARG A 82 -17.01 -0.98 2.64
N THR A 83 -16.22 -0.08 2.08
CA THR A 83 -15.67 1.07 2.81
C THR A 83 -16.50 2.33 2.62
N GLY A 84 -17.35 2.36 1.59
CA GLY A 84 -18.05 3.56 1.13
C GLY A 84 -17.18 4.41 0.20
N GLY A 85 -17.78 5.43 -0.42
CA GLY A 85 -17.09 6.33 -1.35
C GLY A 85 -17.07 5.84 -2.80
N SER A 86 -16.36 6.56 -3.64
CA SER A 86 -16.18 6.25 -5.07
C SER A 86 -14.83 5.59 -5.34
N VAL A 87 -14.69 5.00 -6.53
CA VAL A 87 -13.42 4.44 -6.99
C VAL A 87 -12.37 5.53 -7.14
N GLU A 88 -12.78 6.71 -7.60
CA GLU A 88 -11.92 7.88 -7.78
C GLU A 88 -11.36 8.36 -6.43
N GLU A 89 -12.22 8.46 -5.41
CA GLU A 89 -11.81 8.83 -4.05
C GLU A 89 -10.85 7.81 -3.44
N LEU A 90 -11.10 6.52 -3.67
CA LEU A 90 -10.20 5.45 -3.24
C LEU A 90 -8.82 5.58 -3.90
N CYS A 91 -8.79 5.77 -5.23
CA CYS A 91 -7.55 5.93 -5.97
C CYS A 91 -6.76 7.17 -5.52
N GLU A 92 -7.44 8.30 -5.33
CA GLU A 92 -6.78 9.53 -4.88
C GLU A 92 -6.25 9.40 -3.46
N SER A 93 -7.00 8.78 -2.55
CA SER A 93 -6.54 8.56 -1.18
C SER A 93 -5.30 7.66 -1.10
N ILE A 94 -5.20 6.65 -1.98
CA ILE A 94 -4.02 5.79 -2.07
C ILE A 94 -2.82 6.57 -2.62
N TYR A 95 -3.00 7.36 -3.68
CA TYR A 95 -1.93 8.20 -4.23
C TYR A 95 -1.43 9.23 -3.21
N GLU A 96 -2.35 9.87 -2.51
CA GLU A 96 -2.00 10.81 -1.43
C GLU A 96 -1.22 10.12 -0.30
N CYS A 97 -1.60 8.91 0.06
CA CYS A 97 -0.87 8.12 1.05
C CYS A 97 0.56 7.77 0.57
N ILE A 98 0.72 7.42 -0.71
CA ILE A 98 2.04 7.14 -1.30
C ILE A 98 2.92 8.39 -1.29
N ARG A 99 2.40 9.53 -1.77
CA ARG A 99 3.13 10.81 -1.79
C ARG A 99 3.53 11.24 -0.39
N LYS A 100 2.61 11.12 0.56
CA LYS A 100 2.88 11.40 1.97
C LYS A 100 4.01 10.56 2.52
N ASN A 101 3.97 9.25 2.30
CA ASN A 101 5.02 8.34 2.75
C ASN A 101 6.37 8.66 2.10
N LEU A 102 6.40 8.97 0.81
CA LEU A 102 7.62 9.39 0.12
C LEU A 102 8.18 10.68 0.73
N PHE A 103 7.34 11.70 0.93
CA PHE A 103 7.74 12.94 1.59
C PHE A 103 8.36 12.68 2.96
N PHE A 104 7.71 11.85 3.78
CA PHE A 104 8.22 11.53 5.11
C PHE A 104 9.56 10.81 5.07
N HIS A 105 9.68 9.76 4.27
CA HIS A 105 10.93 8.99 4.20
C HIS A 105 12.08 9.79 3.61
N ILE A 106 11.86 10.57 2.57
CA ILE A 106 12.88 11.42 1.96
C ILE A 106 13.32 12.50 2.97
N SER A 107 12.36 13.19 3.59
CA SER A 107 12.66 14.24 4.56
C SER A 107 13.39 13.70 5.78
N GLN A 108 12.94 12.56 6.31
CA GLN A 108 13.59 11.89 7.42
C GLN A 108 15.01 11.49 7.08
N MET A 109 15.24 10.84 5.94
CA MET A 109 16.57 10.43 5.48
C MET A 109 17.52 11.64 5.36
N LEU A 110 17.06 12.75 4.80
CA LEU A 110 17.86 13.97 4.68
C LEU A 110 18.18 14.58 6.04
N LEU A 111 17.20 14.61 6.96
CA LEU A 111 17.39 15.13 8.32
C LEU A 111 18.34 14.26 9.14
N GLU A 112 18.25 12.94 9.04
CA GLU A 112 19.16 12.01 9.74
C GLU A 112 20.60 12.13 9.24
N ASN A 113 20.81 12.47 7.97
CA ASN A 113 22.15 12.75 7.44
C ASN A 113 22.75 14.06 7.97
N GLU A 114 21.93 15.09 8.16
CA GLU A 114 22.37 16.39 8.70
C GLU A 114 22.48 16.39 10.24
N LEU A 115 21.65 15.58 10.90
CA LEU A 115 21.54 15.50 12.35
C LEU A 115 21.80 14.04 12.81
N PRO A 116 23.05 13.58 12.81
CA PRO A 116 23.35 12.21 13.22
C PRO A 116 23.09 12.01 14.72
N ASN A 117 22.67 10.81 15.11
CA ASN A 117 22.39 10.40 16.48
C ASN A 117 21.14 11.02 17.11
N LEU A 118 20.09 11.24 16.35
CA LEU A 118 18.79 11.64 16.90
C LEU A 118 18.24 10.58 17.86
N SER A 119 17.80 11.04 19.01
CA SER A 119 17.08 10.21 19.98
C SER A 119 15.66 9.91 19.49
N GLU A 120 15.02 8.88 20.04
CA GLU A 120 13.63 8.53 19.71
C GLU A 120 12.66 9.70 19.97
N HIS A 121 12.92 10.49 21.01
CA HIS A 121 12.10 11.65 21.34
C HIS A 121 12.21 12.75 20.26
N GLU A 122 13.41 13.02 19.77
CA GLU A 122 13.65 14.00 18.70
C GLU A 122 13.03 13.51 17.38
N LEU A 123 13.17 12.23 17.04
CA LEU A 123 12.50 11.62 15.90
C LEU A 123 10.98 11.78 15.97
N HIS A 124 10.38 11.56 17.14
CA HIS A 124 8.95 11.78 17.33
C HIS A 124 8.56 13.26 17.12
N GLY A 125 9.36 14.20 17.58
CA GLY A 125 9.17 15.64 17.33
C GLY A 125 9.23 15.99 15.84
N ILE A 126 10.22 15.43 15.13
CA ILE A 126 10.38 15.57 13.68
C ILE A 126 9.16 15.02 12.94
N HIS A 127 8.69 13.82 13.27
CA HIS A 127 7.50 13.25 12.67
C HIS A 127 6.27 14.16 12.81
N ARG A 128 6.05 14.74 13.98
CA ARG A 128 4.94 15.68 14.19
C ARG A 128 5.09 16.95 13.35
N LEU A 129 6.31 17.44 13.17
CA LEU A 129 6.58 18.59 12.31
C LEU A 129 6.33 18.27 10.85
N LEU A 130 6.81 17.12 10.37
CA LEU A 130 6.58 16.66 8.99
C LEU A 130 5.08 16.47 8.70
N GLU A 131 4.32 15.90 9.66
CA GLU A 131 2.86 15.77 9.56
C GLU A 131 2.18 17.13 9.38
N LYS A 132 2.59 18.11 10.16
CA LYS A 132 2.08 19.48 10.05
C LYS A 132 2.43 20.09 8.68
N CYS A 133 3.67 19.96 8.24
CA CYS A 133 4.11 20.48 6.95
C CYS A 133 3.34 19.85 5.79
N TRP A 134 3.12 18.53 5.84
CA TRP A 134 2.32 17.83 4.83
C TRP A 134 0.88 18.32 4.79
N THR A 135 0.25 18.44 5.95
CA THR A 135 -1.15 18.83 6.06
C THR A 135 -1.39 20.27 5.58
N GLU A 136 -0.42 21.15 5.78
CA GLU A 136 -0.51 22.58 5.48
C GLU A 136 0.14 22.98 4.14
N ARG A 137 0.70 22.04 3.38
CA ARG A 137 1.45 22.29 2.14
C ARG A 137 0.67 23.07 1.07
N ASN A 138 -0.66 22.91 1.04
CA ASN A 138 -1.54 23.55 0.05
C ASN A 138 -2.07 24.90 0.49
N GLY A 139 -1.52 25.48 1.56
CA GLY A 139 -1.95 26.75 2.12
C GLY A 139 -3.20 26.61 2.99
N GLY A 140 -3.06 26.92 4.24
CA GLY A 140 -4.13 26.99 5.22
C GLY A 140 -3.95 28.25 6.07
N ASN A 141 -4.90 28.53 6.97
CA ASN A 141 -4.81 29.60 7.96
C ASN A 141 -3.83 29.24 9.09
N ALA A 142 -2.65 28.71 8.75
CA ALA A 142 -1.67 28.32 9.72
C ALA A 142 -0.86 29.52 10.20
N LEU A 143 -0.65 29.62 11.52
CA LEU A 143 0.26 30.62 12.12
C LEU A 143 1.72 30.39 11.72
N LEU A 144 2.08 29.19 11.30
CA LEU A 144 3.42 28.79 10.90
C LEU A 144 3.35 27.85 9.70
N ASN A 145 3.93 28.26 8.58
CA ASN A 145 4.15 27.42 7.41
C ASN A 145 5.60 26.94 7.41
N CYS A 146 5.80 25.65 7.18
CA CYS A 146 7.13 25.05 7.06
C CYS A 146 7.39 24.71 5.58
N LEU A 147 8.55 25.14 5.10
CA LEU A 147 9.04 24.80 3.76
C LEU A 147 10.43 24.16 3.91
N PHE A 148 10.56 22.92 3.46
CA PHE A 148 11.86 22.27 3.36
C PHE A 148 12.51 22.58 2.01
N LYS A 149 13.78 22.95 2.05
CA LYS A 149 14.61 23.10 0.85
C LYS A 149 15.82 22.19 0.99
N THR A 150 16.11 21.46 -0.06
CA THR A 150 17.32 20.63 -0.13
C THR A 150 18.16 21.02 -1.33
N SER A 151 19.48 20.89 -1.23
CA SER A 151 20.41 20.93 -2.34
C SER A 151 20.68 19.53 -2.90
N ALA A 152 20.13 18.49 -2.29
CA ALA A 152 20.25 17.13 -2.78
C ALA A 152 19.47 16.96 -4.09
N VAL A 153 20.06 16.21 -5.00
CA VAL A 153 19.40 15.79 -6.25
C VAL A 153 18.73 14.46 -6.01
N LEU A 154 17.40 14.43 -6.10
CA LEU A 154 16.63 13.18 -6.01
C LEU A 154 16.67 12.47 -7.35
N VAL A 155 17.17 11.24 -7.36
CA VAL A 155 17.18 10.38 -8.55
C VAL A 155 16.21 9.23 -8.33
N GLY A 156 15.09 9.25 -9.06
CA GLY A 156 14.11 8.17 -9.04
C GLY A 156 14.49 7.05 -10.00
N ILE A 157 14.50 5.80 -9.51
CA ILE A 157 14.74 4.59 -10.32
C ILE A 157 13.50 3.70 -10.21
N GLY A 158 12.90 3.37 -11.37
CA GLY A 158 11.73 2.49 -11.46
C GLY A 158 10.51 3.16 -12.10
N ALA A 159 9.59 2.33 -12.59
CA ALA A 159 8.43 2.78 -13.37
C ALA A 159 7.53 3.83 -12.68
N PRO A 160 7.21 3.75 -11.37
CA PRO A 160 6.28 4.69 -10.75
C PRO A 160 6.91 6.01 -10.30
N THR A 161 8.22 6.21 -10.44
CA THR A 161 8.91 7.40 -9.91
C THR A 161 8.43 8.70 -10.55
N HIS A 162 8.17 8.69 -11.86
CA HIS A 162 7.66 9.87 -12.57
C HIS A 162 6.24 10.27 -12.15
N ILE A 163 5.46 9.34 -11.59
CA ILE A 163 4.09 9.58 -11.12
C ILE A 163 4.10 10.28 -9.77
N PHE A 164 5.00 9.87 -8.87
CA PHE A 164 4.94 10.26 -7.47
C PHE A 164 5.97 11.31 -7.05
N LEU A 165 7.19 11.29 -7.62
CA LEU A 165 8.26 12.20 -7.16
C LEU A 165 8.06 13.65 -7.60
N GLY A 166 7.32 13.92 -8.66
CA GLY A 166 7.10 15.28 -9.15
C GLY A 166 6.23 16.15 -8.24
N GLU A 167 5.52 15.53 -7.29
CA GLU A 167 4.59 16.20 -6.38
C GLU A 167 5.02 16.09 -4.89
N VAL A 168 6.18 15.55 -4.63
CA VAL A 168 6.80 15.43 -3.30
C VAL A 168 7.84 16.53 -3.09
#